data_410389db695ea369ff4ecf054d5164b2
#
_entry.id   410389db695ea369ff4ecf054d5164b2
#
_cell.length_a   1.000
_cell.length_b   1.000
_cell.length_c   1.000
_cell.angle_alpha   90.00
_cell.angle_beta   90.00
_cell.angle_gamma   90.00
#
_symmetry.space_group_name_H-M   'P 1'
#
loop_
_entity.id
_entity.type
_entity.pdbx_description
1 polymer ?
#
loop_
_entity_poly.entity_id
_entity_poly.type
_entity_poly.pdbx_seq_one_letter_code
_entity_poly.pdbx_strand_id
1 'polypeptide(L)'
;PAPVAENTAPDKAPTNNNNAPKQETQEEKQARINARIAQITKQIAKREEQLANGEDLTPIQPTNAIKPEDELLEKGVEAFGNTIIATGTLECAPDGYGFLRSADYNYISSPDDIYVSQSQIKLFGLKTGDTLFGEIRPPREGDKYFPLVKVDQINGRSPEFIRDRVPFDFLTPLFPNEKFELLANGHNNLSCRIVDMFTPIGKGQRGLIVAQPKTGKTMLLKSIANAIADNHPEVYMIVLLIDERPEEVTDMARSVKAEVVASTFDEPAERHVKVANMVLEKAKRMVECGHDVVILLDSITRLARAYNTVQPASGKVLSGGVDANALHKPKRFFGAARNTEEKGSLTIIATALIDTGSKMDEVIFEEFKGTGNMELQLDRKLSNKRVYPAVDVISSGTRREDLLLT
;
A
#
# COMPACT_ATOMS: atom_id res chain seq x y z
N PRO A 1 -5.35 -54.90 47.48
CA PRO A 1 -6.52 -54.13 47.30
C PRO A 1 -6.39 -52.81 48.06
N ALA A 2 -6.21 -51.74 47.36
CA ALA A 2 -6.08 -50.42 47.91
C ALA A 2 -7.41 -49.64 47.78
N PRO A 3 -7.77 -48.80 48.73
CA PRO A 3 -9.01 -48.04 48.66
C PRO A 3 -8.81 -46.70 47.91
N VAL A 4 -9.87 -46.33 47.24
CA VAL A 4 -10.10 -45.07 46.49
C VAL A 4 -10.10 -43.89 47.46
N ALA A 5 -9.39 -42.80 47.09
CA ALA A 5 -9.50 -41.52 47.75
C ALA A 5 -10.22 -40.50 46.83
N GLU A 6 -11.37 -40.05 47.25
CA GLU A 6 -12.09 -38.89 46.74
C GLU A 6 -11.28 -37.62 46.96
N ASN A 7 -11.08 -36.81 45.94
CA ASN A 7 -10.59 -35.47 46.03
C ASN A 7 -11.64 -34.47 45.55
N THR A 8 -12.30 -33.83 46.50
CA THR A 8 -13.14 -32.65 46.28
C THR A 8 -12.27 -31.44 46.00
N ALA A 9 -12.44 -30.84 44.84
CA ALA A 9 -11.87 -29.56 44.48
C ALA A 9 -12.79 -28.38 44.89
N PRO A 10 -12.26 -27.26 45.39
CA PRO A 10 -13.09 -26.14 45.80
C PRO A 10 -13.45 -25.26 44.59
N ASP A 11 -14.70 -24.81 44.58
CA ASP A 11 -15.31 -23.82 43.72
C ASP A 11 -14.43 -22.56 43.59
N LYS A 12 -14.05 -22.20 42.37
CA LYS A 12 -13.57 -20.87 42.01
C LYS A 12 -14.68 -20.11 41.31
N ALA A 13 -15.08 -19.02 41.92
CA ALA A 13 -15.99 -18.01 41.42
C ALA A 13 -15.54 -17.47 40.01
N PRO A 14 -16.48 -17.11 39.14
CA PRO A 14 -16.15 -16.56 37.82
C PRO A 14 -15.64 -15.13 37.96
N THR A 15 -14.42 -14.87 37.53
CA THR A 15 -13.89 -13.53 37.32
C THR A 15 -14.58 -12.91 36.10
N ASN A 16 -15.36 -11.91 36.37
CA ASN A 16 -16.05 -11.06 35.41
C ASN A 16 -15.03 -10.20 34.66
N ASN A 17 -14.59 -10.59 33.48
CA ASN A 17 -13.81 -9.76 32.57
C ASN A 17 -14.79 -9.02 31.63
N ASN A 18 -15.40 -7.98 32.14
CA ASN A 18 -16.13 -6.98 31.34
C ASN A 18 -15.14 -6.02 30.67
N ASN A 19 -14.54 -6.43 29.57
CA ASN A 19 -14.00 -5.54 28.56
C ASN A 19 -14.94 -5.52 27.35
N ALA A 20 -16.15 -5.03 27.54
CA ALA A 20 -16.99 -4.58 26.45
C ALA A 20 -16.42 -3.24 25.92
N PRO A 21 -16.27 -3.05 24.59
CA PRO A 21 -15.90 -1.76 24.05
C PRO A 21 -16.92 -0.71 24.52
N LYS A 22 -16.45 0.42 25.04
CA LYS A 22 -17.31 1.52 25.43
C LYS A 22 -18.14 1.92 24.21
N GLN A 23 -19.45 1.82 24.31
CA GLN A 23 -20.36 2.35 23.32
C GLN A 23 -20.19 3.87 23.26
N GLU A 24 -19.76 4.39 22.11
CA GLU A 24 -19.72 5.81 21.83
C GLU A 24 -21.10 6.41 22.02
N THR A 25 -21.18 7.61 22.58
CA THR A 25 -22.44 8.32 22.74
C THR A 25 -22.98 8.80 21.40
N GLN A 26 -24.30 8.96 21.28
CA GLN A 26 -24.93 9.46 20.04
C GLN A 26 -24.36 10.82 19.60
N GLU A 27 -24.01 11.69 20.55
CA GLU A 27 -23.41 13.00 20.27
C GLU A 27 -22.00 12.90 19.68
N GLU A 28 -21.16 11.98 20.19
CA GLU A 28 -19.82 11.75 19.66
C GLU A 28 -19.86 11.18 18.23
N LYS A 29 -20.79 10.26 17.96
CA LYS A 29 -21.02 9.73 16.62
C LYS A 29 -21.46 10.84 15.67
N GLN A 30 -22.41 11.69 16.09
CA GLN A 30 -22.90 12.80 15.27
C GLN A 30 -21.80 13.81 14.95
N ALA A 31 -20.98 14.18 15.94
CA ALA A 31 -19.87 15.11 15.76
C ALA A 31 -18.83 14.57 14.76
N ARG A 32 -18.50 13.27 14.85
CA ARG A 32 -17.57 12.60 13.94
C ARG A 32 -18.08 12.60 12.49
N ILE A 33 -19.37 12.37 12.28
CA ILE A 33 -19.96 12.37 10.94
C ILE A 33 -20.03 13.78 10.37
N ASN A 34 -20.43 14.76 11.14
CA ASN A 34 -20.49 16.14 10.69
C ASN A 34 -19.08 16.64 10.27
N ALA A 35 -18.03 16.28 11.03
CA ALA A 35 -16.66 16.58 10.67
C ALA A 35 -16.26 15.93 9.35
N ARG A 36 -16.71 14.71 9.12
CA ARG A 36 -16.40 13.94 7.91
C ARG A 36 -17.15 14.43 6.68
N ILE A 37 -18.43 14.76 6.82
CA ILE A 37 -19.22 15.42 5.77
C ILE A 37 -18.52 16.73 5.35
N ALA A 38 -18.10 17.54 6.30
CA ALA A 38 -17.38 18.80 6.02
C ALA A 38 -16.07 18.56 5.26
N GLN A 39 -15.34 17.50 5.60
CA GLN A 39 -14.09 17.13 4.91
C GLN A 39 -14.35 16.69 3.47
N ILE A 40 -15.35 15.84 3.24
CA ILE A 40 -15.74 15.38 1.90
C ILE A 40 -16.23 16.55 1.04
N THR A 41 -17.09 17.41 1.58
CA THR A 41 -17.58 18.61 0.88
C THR A 41 -16.43 19.53 0.46
N LYS A 42 -15.44 19.72 1.34
CA LYS A 42 -14.26 20.54 1.02
C LYS A 42 -13.39 19.91 -0.08
N GLN A 43 -13.28 18.57 -0.11
CA GLN A 43 -12.56 17.87 -1.16
C GLN A 43 -13.29 17.94 -2.51
N ILE A 44 -14.61 17.84 -2.51
CA ILE A 44 -15.46 17.99 -3.71
C ILE A 44 -15.29 19.41 -4.28
N ALA A 45 -15.46 20.44 -3.45
CA ALA A 45 -15.33 21.83 -3.89
C ALA A 45 -13.94 22.12 -4.47
N LYS A 46 -12.87 21.62 -3.84
CA LYS A 46 -11.51 21.75 -4.36
C LYS A 46 -11.32 21.07 -5.72
N ARG A 47 -11.99 19.93 -5.93
CA ARG A 47 -11.94 19.19 -7.18
C ARG A 47 -12.75 19.82 -8.29
N GLU A 48 -13.92 20.34 -7.99
CA GLU A 48 -14.73 21.11 -8.95
C GLU A 48 -13.96 22.33 -9.42
N GLU A 49 -13.23 23.00 -8.53
CA GLU A 49 -12.35 24.11 -8.87
C GLU A 49 -11.18 23.70 -9.78
N GLN A 50 -10.54 22.55 -9.50
CA GLN A 50 -9.48 21.97 -10.34
C GLN A 50 -9.98 21.58 -11.73
N LEU A 51 -11.19 20.96 -11.80
CA LEU A 51 -11.83 20.63 -13.08
C LEU A 51 -12.16 21.89 -13.90
N ALA A 52 -12.65 22.94 -13.24
CA ALA A 52 -12.97 24.22 -13.88
C ALA A 52 -11.72 24.94 -14.42
N ASN A 53 -10.57 24.73 -13.79
CA ASN A 53 -9.29 25.31 -14.19
C ASN A 53 -8.53 24.48 -15.24
N GLY A 54 -9.04 23.31 -15.64
CA GLY A 54 -8.40 22.43 -16.62
C GLY A 54 -7.10 21.77 -16.14
N GLU A 55 -6.88 21.72 -14.82
CA GLU A 55 -5.70 21.10 -14.23
C GLU A 55 -5.82 19.55 -14.24
N ASP A 56 -4.68 18.87 -14.45
CA ASP A 56 -4.59 17.42 -14.28
C ASP A 56 -4.87 17.07 -12.83
N LEU A 57 -5.92 16.25 -12.61
CA LEU A 57 -6.37 15.89 -11.26
C LEU A 57 -5.33 15.03 -10.54
N THR A 58 -4.94 15.47 -9.36
CA THR A 58 -4.14 14.63 -8.45
C THR A 58 -4.85 13.33 -8.10
N PRO A 59 -4.13 12.20 -7.89
CA PRO A 59 -4.72 10.94 -7.47
C PRO A 59 -5.62 11.10 -6.24
N ILE A 60 -6.75 10.38 -6.22
CA ILE A 60 -7.67 10.40 -5.09
C ILE A 60 -6.96 9.78 -3.88
N GLN A 61 -6.65 10.57 -2.87
CA GLN A 61 -6.22 10.03 -1.58
C GLN A 61 -7.39 9.30 -0.93
N PRO A 62 -7.19 8.09 -0.38
CA PRO A 62 -8.26 7.34 0.26
C PRO A 62 -8.81 8.14 1.44
N THR A 63 -10.04 8.59 1.32
CA THR A 63 -10.83 9.03 2.47
C THR A 63 -11.50 7.80 3.03
N ASN A 64 -11.33 7.57 4.34
CA ASN A 64 -11.97 6.45 5.03
C ASN A 64 -13.44 6.30 4.62
N ALA A 65 -13.87 5.13 4.18
CA ALA A 65 -15.26 4.88 3.83
C ALA A 65 -16.20 5.09 5.04
N ILE A 66 -17.40 5.58 4.80
CA ILE A 66 -18.41 5.72 5.84
C ILE A 66 -18.87 4.30 6.22
N LYS A 67 -18.77 3.96 7.50
CA LYS A 67 -19.16 2.62 7.96
C LYS A 67 -20.67 2.41 7.87
N PRO A 68 -21.13 1.24 7.39
CA PRO A 68 -22.57 0.94 7.26
C PRO A 68 -23.33 0.87 8.58
N GLU A 69 -22.62 0.69 9.71
CA GLU A 69 -23.22 0.51 11.03
C GLU A 69 -23.68 1.81 11.71
N ASP A 70 -23.40 2.97 11.12
CA ASP A 70 -23.80 4.23 11.70
C ASP A 70 -25.27 4.52 11.31
N GLU A 71 -26.19 4.55 12.27
CA GLU A 71 -27.59 4.99 12.18
C GLU A 71 -27.83 6.31 11.41
N LEU A 72 -26.76 6.96 11.06
CA LEU A 72 -26.65 8.24 10.38
C LEU A 72 -26.61 8.12 8.86
N LEU A 73 -26.46 6.90 8.32
CA LEU A 73 -26.61 6.66 6.89
C LEU A 73 -28.02 7.03 6.42
N GLU A 74 -29.06 6.73 7.18
CA GLU A 74 -30.42 7.13 6.85
C GLU A 74 -30.58 8.66 6.85
N LYS A 75 -30.03 9.35 7.83
CA LYS A 75 -30.07 10.83 7.88
C LYS A 75 -29.15 11.48 6.85
N GLY A 76 -28.01 10.86 6.54
CA GLY A 76 -27.13 11.30 5.46
C GLY A 76 -27.76 11.12 4.09
N VAL A 77 -28.50 10.03 3.91
CA VAL A 77 -29.26 9.73 2.69
C VAL A 77 -30.38 10.77 2.44
N GLU A 78 -31.08 11.19 3.48
CA GLU A 78 -32.09 12.25 3.37
C GLU A 78 -31.48 13.63 3.05
N ALA A 79 -30.29 13.92 3.62
CA ALA A 79 -29.56 15.17 3.37
C ALA A 79 -28.98 15.28 1.95
N PHE A 80 -28.62 14.15 1.31
CA PHE A 80 -28.01 14.09 -0.03
C PHE A 80 -28.93 13.51 -1.12
N GLY A 81 -30.23 13.51 -0.92
CA GLY A 81 -31.18 13.06 -1.96
C GLY A 81 -31.02 11.60 -2.37
N ASN A 82 -30.78 10.71 -1.42
CA ASN A 82 -30.61 9.26 -1.60
C ASN A 82 -29.29 8.80 -2.28
N THR A 83 -28.31 9.67 -2.47
CA THR A 83 -27.00 9.33 -3.04
C THR A 83 -25.87 9.68 -2.07
N ILE A 84 -24.94 8.75 -1.90
CA ILE A 84 -23.73 8.91 -1.08
C ILE A 84 -22.53 8.78 -2.01
N ILE A 85 -21.55 9.65 -1.86
CA ILE A 85 -20.31 9.58 -2.62
C ILE A 85 -19.31 8.69 -1.90
N ALA A 86 -18.72 7.75 -2.62
CA ALA A 86 -17.72 6.83 -2.09
C ALA A 86 -16.56 6.64 -3.04
N THR A 87 -15.43 6.19 -2.48
CA THR A 87 -14.24 5.82 -3.23
C THR A 87 -13.73 4.47 -2.75
N GLY A 88 -13.14 3.70 -3.65
CA GLY A 88 -12.54 2.41 -3.32
C GLY A 88 -11.78 1.82 -4.50
N THR A 89 -10.94 0.83 -4.21
CA THR A 89 -10.15 0.12 -5.23
C THR A 89 -10.83 -1.17 -5.62
N LEU A 90 -11.06 -1.37 -6.91
CA LEU A 90 -11.79 -2.51 -7.46
C LEU A 90 -11.01 -3.82 -7.34
N GLU A 91 -11.62 -4.83 -6.74
CA GLU A 91 -11.24 -6.24 -6.83
C GLU A 91 -12.30 -6.97 -7.64
N CYS A 92 -11.93 -7.46 -8.84
CA CYS A 92 -12.84 -8.25 -9.68
C CYS A 92 -12.91 -9.70 -9.19
N ALA A 93 -14.12 -10.22 -9.05
CA ALA A 93 -14.36 -11.63 -8.79
C ALA A 93 -14.30 -12.46 -10.10
N PRO A 94 -14.02 -13.78 -10.02
CA PRO A 94 -14.00 -14.67 -11.19
C PRO A 94 -15.31 -14.66 -12.00
N ASP A 95 -16.43 -14.44 -11.32
CA ASP A 95 -17.78 -14.40 -11.92
C ASP A 95 -18.07 -13.09 -12.68
N GLY A 96 -17.11 -12.17 -12.74
CA GLY A 96 -17.16 -10.97 -13.54
C GLY A 96 -17.81 -9.75 -12.86
N TYR A 97 -18.32 -9.85 -11.65
CA TYR A 97 -18.66 -8.72 -10.79
C TYR A 97 -17.45 -8.30 -9.95
N GLY A 98 -17.55 -7.26 -9.15
CA GLY A 98 -16.44 -6.82 -8.30
C GLY A 98 -16.89 -6.11 -7.04
N PHE A 99 -15.90 -5.82 -6.19
CA PHE A 99 -16.05 -5.02 -4.98
C PHE A 99 -15.04 -3.90 -4.93
N LEU A 100 -15.47 -2.72 -4.51
CA LEU A 100 -14.55 -1.66 -4.14
C LEU A 100 -14.08 -1.92 -2.72
N ARG A 101 -12.77 -2.11 -2.57
CA ARG A 101 -12.10 -2.34 -1.31
C ARG A 101 -11.56 -1.03 -0.74
N SER A 102 -11.67 -0.85 0.58
CA SER A 102 -11.11 0.30 1.26
C SER A 102 -9.64 0.08 1.64
N ALA A 103 -8.83 1.13 1.50
CA ALA A 103 -7.46 1.16 2.01
C ALA A 103 -7.42 1.07 3.55
N ASP A 104 -8.45 1.56 4.24
CA ASP A 104 -8.56 1.48 5.70
C ASP A 104 -8.60 0.04 6.23
N TYR A 105 -9.09 -0.89 5.39
CA TYR A 105 -9.09 -2.32 5.68
C TYR A 105 -8.01 -3.07 4.91
N ASN A 106 -6.96 -2.37 4.47
CA ASN A 106 -5.84 -2.96 3.73
C ASN A 106 -6.30 -3.75 2.50
N TYR A 107 -7.36 -3.30 1.81
CA TYR A 107 -7.96 -3.94 0.63
C TYR A 107 -8.50 -5.35 0.85
N ILE A 108 -8.77 -5.73 2.10
CA ILE A 108 -9.40 -7.00 2.45
C ILE A 108 -10.91 -6.83 2.52
N SER A 109 -11.63 -7.94 2.41
CA SER A 109 -13.08 -7.95 2.54
C SER A 109 -13.53 -7.33 3.86
N SER A 110 -14.39 -6.34 3.78
CA SER A 110 -14.90 -5.57 4.91
C SER A 110 -16.41 -5.33 4.79
N PRO A 111 -17.08 -4.91 5.86
CA PRO A 111 -18.48 -4.48 5.79
C PRO A 111 -18.72 -3.29 4.88
N ASP A 112 -17.67 -2.49 4.62
CA ASP A 112 -17.71 -1.28 3.81
C ASP A 112 -17.54 -1.56 2.30
N ASP A 113 -17.50 -2.83 1.90
CA ASP A 113 -17.33 -3.20 0.50
C ASP A 113 -18.52 -2.76 -0.36
N ILE A 114 -18.22 -2.12 -1.48
CA ILE A 114 -19.21 -1.62 -2.42
C ILE A 114 -19.29 -2.56 -3.62
N TYR A 115 -20.48 -3.03 -3.93
CA TYR A 115 -20.71 -3.92 -5.05
C TYR A 115 -20.67 -3.19 -6.39
N VAL A 116 -19.90 -3.72 -7.34
CA VAL A 116 -19.80 -3.24 -8.73
C VAL A 116 -20.33 -4.32 -9.67
N SER A 117 -21.33 -3.97 -10.47
CA SER A 117 -21.97 -4.92 -11.38
C SER A 117 -21.07 -5.28 -12.57
N GLN A 118 -21.27 -6.49 -13.11
CA GLN A 118 -20.58 -6.94 -14.32
C GLN A 118 -20.80 -6.01 -15.52
N SER A 119 -22.00 -5.43 -15.64
CA SER A 119 -22.32 -4.47 -16.69
C SER A 119 -21.48 -3.20 -16.61
N GLN A 120 -21.27 -2.65 -15.41
CA GLN A 120 -20.40 -1.48 -15.19
C GLN A 120 -18.93 -1.81 -15.50
N ILE A 121 -18.42 -2.97 -15.04
CA ILE A 121 -17.06 -3.42 -15.33
C ILE A 121 -16.83 -3.51 -16.84
N LYS A 122 -17.75 -4.09 -17.59
CA LYS A 122 -17.66 -4.19 -19.05
C LYS A 122 -17.82 -2.84 -19.75
N LEU A 123 -18.75 -2.00 -19.29
CA LEU A 123 -19.04 -0.70 -19.90
C LEU A 123 -17.84 0.24 -19.87
N PHE A 124 -17.16 0.31 -18.72
CA PHE A 124 -16.00 1.20 -18.52
C PHE A 124 -14.66 0.52 -18.75
N GLY A 125 -14.61 -0.77 -19.06
CA GLY A 125 -13.37 -1.52 -19.23
C GLY A 125 -12.54 -1.61 -17.95
N LEU A 126 -13.20 -1.73 -16.79
CA LEU A 126 -12.55 -1.74 -15.49
C LEU A 126 -11.72 -3.01 -15.28
N LYS A 127 -10.65 -2.87 -14.51
CA LYS A 127 -9.76 -3.96 -14.12
C LYS A 127 -9.51 -3.92 -12.61
N THR A 128 -9.11 -5.05 -12.05
CA THR A 128 -8.62 -5.08 -10.66
C THR A 128 -7.51 -4.05 -10.46
N GLY A 129 -7.61 -3.28 -9.38
CA GLY A 129 -6.70 -2.19 -9.06
C GLY A 129 -7.19 -0.80 -9.46
N ASP A 130 -8.24 -0.69 -10.29
CA ASP A 130 -8.84 0.62 -10.60
C ASP A 130 -9.46 1.24 -9.35
N THR A 131 -9.11 2.48 -9.05
CA THR A 131 -9.70 3.27 -7.97
C THR A 131 -10.86 4.07 -8.54
N LEU A 132 -12.08 3.77 -8.06
CA LEU A 132 -13.30 4.40 -8.50
C LEU A 132 -13.75 5.46 -7.50
N PHE A 133 -14.23 6.57 -8.03
CA PHE A 133 -14.94 7.61 -7.28
C PHE A 133 -16.33 7.75 -7.91
N GLY A 134 -17.40 7.69 -7.10
CA GLY A 134 -18.74 7.73 -7.64
C GLY A 134 -19.82 7.65 -6.58
N GLU A 135 -21.06 7.56 -7.06
CA GLU A 135 -22.26 7.56 -6.25
C GLU A 135 -22.68 6.13 -5.91
N ILE A 136 -22.98 5.91 -4.64
CA ILE A 136 -23.56 4.66 -4.14
C ILE A 136 -24.96 4.93 -3.59
N ARG A 137 -25.78 3.89 -3.49
CA ARG A 137 -27.06 3.96 -2.81
C ARG A 137 -27.10 3.02 -1.61
N PRO A 138 -27.98 3.27 -0.64
CA PRO A 138 -28.25 2.31 0.42
C PRO A 138 -28.72 0.96 -0.14
N PRO A 139 -28.37 -0.16 0.53
CA PRO A 139 -28.85 -1.47 0.16
C PRO A 139 -30.39 -1.51 0.31
N ARG A 140 -31.08 -2.09 -0.68
CA ARG A 140 -32.51 -2.37 -0.59
C ARG A 140 -32.74 -3.68 0.18
N GLU A 141 -33.99 -3.92 0.54
CA GLU A 141 -34.37 -5.19 1.16
C GLU A 141 -33.96 -6.37 0.25
N GLY A 142 -33.04 -7.22 0.78
CA GLY A 142 -32.38 -8.31 0.05
C GLY A 142 -30.98 -8.02 -0.50
N ASP A 143 -30.53 -6.77 -0.57
CA ASP A 143 -29.14 -6.42 -0.94
C ASP A 143 -28.21 -6.61 0.27
N LYS A 144 -27.08 -7.30 0.09
CA LYS A 144 -26.08 -7.51 1.14
C LYS A 144 -25.06 -6.37 1.22
N TYR A 145 -24.85 -5.66 0.11
CA TYR A 145 -23.80 -4.65 -0.05
C TYR A 145 -24.38 -3.36 -0.63
N PHE A 146 -23.69 -2.25 -0.41
CA PHE A 146 -23.96 -0.99 -1.08
C PHE A 146 -23.64 -1.11 -2.57
N PRO A 147 -24.58 -0.93 -3.49
CA PRO A 147 -24.26 -0.97 -4.91
C PRO A 147 -23.77 0.38 -5.42
N LEU A 148 -22.75 0.35 -6.28
CA LEU A 148 -22.31 1.50 -7.06
C LEU A 148 -23.37 1.85 -8.11
N VAL A 149 -23.83 3.10 -8.10
CA VAL A 149 -24.88 3.59 -9.03
C VAL A 149 -24.25 4.29 -10.21
N LYS A 150 -23.30 5.21 -9.95
CA LYS A 150 -22.68 6.04 -10.97
C LYS A 150 -21.18 6.10 -10.74
N VAL A 151 -20.40 6.09 -11.82
CA VAL A 151 -18.96 6.28 -11.80
C VAL A 151 -18.66 7.69 -12.31
N ASP A 152 -18.06 8.52 -11.48
CA ASP A 152 -17.69 9.89 -11.83
C ASP A 152 -16.24 9.96 -12.29
N GLN A 153 -15.33 9.25 -11.60
CA GLN A 153 -13.91 9.20 -11.96
C GLN A 153 -13.32 7.80 -11.73
N ILE A 154 -12.31 7.48 -12.53
CA ILE A 154 -11.53 6.25 -12.44
C ILE A 154 -10.06 6.65 -12.41
N ASN A 155 -9.34 6.32 -11.33
CA ASN A 155 -7.94 6.72 -11.11
C ASN A 155 -7.71 8.23 -11.28
N GLY A 156 -8.69 9.07 -10.91
CA GLY A 156 -8.62 10.53 -11.06
C GLY A 156 -8.84 11.07 -12.48
N ARG A 157 -9.21 10.21 -13.44
CA ARG A 157 -9.52 10.58 -14.83
C ARG A 157 -10.99 10.34 -15.14
N SER A 158 -11.46 10.92 -16.25
CA SER A 158 -12.81 10.65 -16.75
C SER A 158 -12.96 9.21 -17.24
N PRO A 159 -14.17 8.63 -17.18
CA PRO A 159 -14.42 7.27 -17.68
C PRO A 159 -14.08 7.06 -19.17
N GLU A 160 -14.22 8.10 -20.00
CA GLU A 160 -13.88 8.07 -21.42
C GLU A 160 -12.39 7.83 -21.64
N PHE A 161 -11.53 8.52 -20.87
CA PHE A 161 -10.07 8.36 -20.94
C PHE A 161 -9.63 6.93 -20.66
N ILE A 162 -10.30 6.26 -19.72
CA ILE A 162 -9.93 4.90 -19.27
C ILE A 162 -10.14 3.84 -20.35
N ARG A 163 -11.11 4.03 -21.25
CA ARG A 163 -11.40 3.06 -22.30
C ARG A 163 -10.25 2.89 -23.28
N ASP A 164 -9.51 3.97 -23.54
CA ASP A 164 -8.43 4.02 -24.55
C ASP A 164 -7.03 3.87 -23.92
N ARG A 165 -6.95 3.65 -22.60
CA ARG A 165 -5.66 3.51 -21.92
C ARG A 165 -4.86 2.31 -22.40
N VAL A 166 -3.55 2.50 -22.56
CA VAL A 166 -2.61 1.42 -22.87
C VAL A 166 -2.36 0.59 -21.60
N PRO A 167 -2.55 -0.74 -21.65
CA PRO A 167 -2.25 -1.59 -20.50
C PRO A 167 -0.77 -1.51 -20.08
N PHE A 168 -0.50 -1.57 -18.78
CA PHE A 168 0.83 -1.41 -18.19
C PHE A 168 1.94 -2.24 -18.82
N ASP A 169 1.63 -3.48 -19.20
CA ASP A 169 2.62 -4.41 -19.78
C ASP A 169 3.05 -4.00 -21.19
N PHE A 170 2.32 -3.10 -21.86
CA PHE A 170 2.61 -2.58 -23.21
C PHE A 170 3.21 -1.17 -23.20
N LEU A 171 3.33 -0.52 -22.03
CA LEU A 171 4.01 0.76 -21.91
C LEU A 171 5.51 0.60 -22.17
N THR A 172 6.10 1.52 -22.93
CA THR A 172 7.53 1.49 -23.28
C THR A 172 8.39 1.82 -22.06
N PRO A 173 9.22 0.88 -21.53
CA PRO A 173 10.02 1.15 -20.35
C PRO A 173 11.25 1.99 -20.67
N LEU A 174 11.52 3.00 -19.83
CA LEU A 174 12.72 3.83 -19.88
C LEU A 174 13.59 3.64 -18.63
N PHE A 175 14.86 4.04 -18.72
CA PHE A 175 15.67 4.24 -17.54
C PHE A 175 15.16 5.43 -16.73
N PRO A 176 15.29 5.41 -15.39
CA PRO A 176 15.06 6.60 -14.57
C PRO A 176 15.92 7.76 -15.05
N ASN A 177 15.30 8.84 -15.46
CA ASN A 177 15.96 10.05 -15.97
C ASN A 177 15.47 11.33 -15.30
N GLU A 178 14.49 11.23 -14.42
CA GLU A 178 13.99 12.31 -13.58
C GLU A 178 14.21 11.97 -12.12
N LYS A 179 15.10 12.72 -11.47
CA LYS A 179 15.48 12.52 -10.07
C LYS A 179 14.40 13.05 -9.13
N PHE A 180 14.12 12.33 -8.06
CA PHE A 180 13.36 12.87 -6.93
C PHE A 180 14.21 13.87 -6.16
N GLU A 181 13.70 15.08 -6.00
CA GLU A 181 14.29 16.10 -5.14
C GLU A 181 14.04 15.73 -3.66
N LEU A 182 15.09 15.38 -2.93
CA LEU A 182 14.97 14.97 -1.53
C LEU A 182 15.35 16.07 -0.54
N LEU A 183 16.00 17.16 -0.99
CA LEU A 183 16.64 18.12 -0.09
C LEU A 183 15.85 19.41 0.11
N ALA A 184 14.78 19.62 -0.67
CA ALA A 184 13.95 20.81 -0.56
C ALA A 184 13.00 20.76 0.66
N ASN A 185 12.27 21.83 0.88
CA ASN A 185 11.18 21.97 1.88
C ASN A 185 11.55 21.52 3.31
N GLY A 186 12.80 21.75 3.71
CA GLY A 186 13.27 21.46 5.07
C GLY A 186 13.80 20.04 5.30
N HIS A 187 13.82 19.19 4.27
CA HIS A 187 14.32 17.81 4.33
C HIS A 187 15.85 17.68 4.17
N ASN A 188 16.61 18.76 4.36
CA ASN A 188 18.06 18.76 4.28
C ASN A 188 18.71 18.10 5.51
N ASN A 189 18.25 16.93 5.91
CA ASN A 189 18.84 16.10 6.95
C ASN A 189 19.94 15.19 6.37
N LEU A 190 20.79 14.67 7.25
CA LEU A 190 21.92 13.84 6.83
C LEU A 190 21.49 12.57 6.05
N SER A 191 20.35 11.99 6.42
CA SER A 191 19.80 10.80 5.73
C SER A 191 19.45 11.10 4.27
N CYS A 192 18.68 12.15 4.02
CA CYS A 192 18.29 12.56 2.66
C CYS A 192 19.53 12.99 1.85
N ARG A 193 20.48 13.72 2.46
CA ARG A 193 21.73 14.14 1.79
C ARG A 193 22.57 12.96 1.33
N ILE A 194 22.73 11.92 2.17
CA ILE A 194 23.52 10.74 1.82
C ILE A 194 22.84 9.98 0.68
N VAL A 195 21.52 9.79 0.74
CA VAL A 195 20.75 9.14 -0.34
C VAL A 195 20.89 9.95 -1.63
N ASP A 196 20.67 11.24 -1.57
CA ASP A 196 20.70 12.13 -2.74
C ASP A 196 22.05 12.16 -3.44
N MET A 197 23.14 12.06 -2.67
CA MET A 197 24.51 12.13 -3.18
C MET A 197 25.05 10.79 -3.68
N PHE A 198 24.80 9.69 -2.97
CA PHE A 198 25.44 8.40 -3.24
C PHE A 198 24.52 7.38 -3.90
N THR A 199 23.22 7.53 -3.73
CA THR A 199 22.22 6.61 -4.27
C THR A 199 20.98 7.41 -4.74
N PRO A 200 21.15 8.30 -5.73
CA PRO A 200 20.02 9.10 -6.21
C PRO A 200 18.88 8.20 -6.67
N ILE A 201 17.66 8.61 -6.34
CA ILE A 201 16.43 7.89 -6.67
C ILE A 201 15.74 8.66 -7.79
N GLY A 202 15.49 7.97 -8.90
CA GLY A 202 14.73 8.53 -10.01
C GLY A 202 13.33 7.92 -10.15
N LYS A 203 12.44 8.59 -10.87
CA LYS A 203 11.12 8.06 -11.25
C LYS A 203 11.30 6.77 -12.03
N GLY A 204 10.68 5.68 -11.58
CA GLY A 204 10.85 4.34 -12.15
C GLY A 204 11.99 3.51 -11.54
N GLN A 205 12.63 3.96 -10.46
CA GLN A 205 13.71 3.26 -9.78
C GLN A 205 13.27 1.93 -9.17
N ARG A 206 14.12 0.90 -9.28
CA ARG A 206 14.03 -0.36 -8.53
C ARG A 206 15.12 -0.37 -7.46
N GLY A 207 14.82 0.22 -6.30
CA GLY A 207 15.79 0.40 -5.24
C GLY A 207 15.70 -0.68 -4.16
N LEU A 208 16.86 -1.17 -3.71
CA LEU A 208 16.98 -2.04 -2.56
C LEU A 208 17.69 -1.30 -1.41
N ILE A 209 17.04 -1.21 -0.27
CA ILE A 209 17.66 -0.81 0.99
C ILE A 209 18.04 -2.10 1.73
N VAL A 210 19.32 -2.45 1.65
CA VAL A 210 19.85 -3.67 2.25
C VAL A 210 20.16 -3.41 3.72
N ALA A 211 19.46 -4.09 4.60
CA ALA A 211 19.52 -3.80 6.03
C ALA A 211 19.74 -5.06 6.88
N GLN A 212 20.69 -4.96 7.78
CA GLN A 212 20.79 -5.88 8.91
C GLN A 212 19.78 -5.46 10.01
N PRO A 213 19.38 -6.38 10.90
CA PRO A 213 18.51 -6.01 12.02
C PRO A 213 19.11 -4.88 12.88
N LYS A 214 18.25 -3.91 13.27
CA LYS A 214 18.60 -2.77 14.15
C LYS A 214 19.57 -1.73 13.54
N THR A 215 19.62 -1.58 12.23
CA THR A 215 20.45 -0.59 11.53
C THR A 215 19.77 0.74 11.24
N GLY A 216 18.52 0.91 11.68
CA GLY A 216 17.78 2.17 11.49
C GLY A 216 17.02 2.27 10.15
N LYS A 217 16.74 1.15 9.48
CA LYS A 217 16.04 1.12 8.19
C LYS A 217 14.73 1.92 8.18
N THR A 218 13.90 1.76 9.21
CA THR A 218 12.57 2.41 9.32
C THR A 218 12.68 3.93 9.38
N MET A 219 13.67 4.46 10.11
CA MET A 219 13.92 5.91 10.19
C MET A 219 14.37 6.46 8.84
N LEU A 220 15.21 5.72 8.12
CA LEU A 220 15.63 6.10 6.78
C LEU A 220 14.46 6.11 5.79
N LEU A 221 13.62 5.05 5.80
CA LEU A 221 12.40 4.98 4.98
C LEU A 221 11.46 6.16 5.25
N LYS A 222 11.23 6.51 6.52
CA LYS A 222 10.41 7.67 6.89
C LYS A 222 10.98 8.98 6.36
N SER A 223 12.30 9.14 6.43
CA SER A 223 12.98 10.34 5.91
C SER A 223 12.79 10.46 4.40
N ILE A 224 12.96 9.37 3.65
CA ILE A 224 12.76 9.33 2.19
C ILE A 224 11.27 9.57 1.86
N ALA A 225 10.34 8.89 2.57
CA ALA A 225 8.92 9.03 2.35
C ALA A 225 8.45 10.48 2.50
N ASN A 226 8.81 11.12 3.61
CA ASN A 226 8.39 12.50 3.87
C ASN A 226 9.04 13.50 2.91
N ALA A 227 10.30 13.28 2.54
CA ALA A 227 10.97 14.11 1.56
C ALA A 227 10.29 14.05 0.19
N ILE A 228 9.94 12.85 -0.30
CA ILE A 228 9.20 12.70 -1.55
C ILE A 228 7.80 13.31 -1.44
N ALA A 229 7.05 13.04 -0.35
CA ALA A 229 5.70 13.53 -0.18
C ALA A 229 5.61 15.07 -0.14
N ASP A 230 6.59 15.74 0.47
CA ASP A 230 6.59 17.19 0.60
C ASP A 230 7.17 17.91 -0.64
N ASN A 231 8.10 17.28 -1.35
CA ASN A 231 8.76 17.87 -2.52
C ASN A 231 8.04 17.52 -3.84
N HIS A 232 7.29 16.42 -3.87
CA HIS A 232 6.58 15.89 -5.04
C HIS A 232 5.11 15.60 -4.73
N PRO A 233 4.28 16.63 -4.52
CA PRO A 233 2.87 16.46 -4.19
C PRO A 233 2.05 15.79 -5.32
N GLU A 234 2.57 15.76 -6.54
CA GLU A 234 1.99 15.07 -7.70
C GLU A 234 2.10 13.54 -7.59
N VAL A 235 3.05 13.05 -6.80
CA VAL A 235 3.34 11.61 -6.68
C VAL A 235 2.36 10.93 -5.73
N TYR A 236 1.81 9.80 -6.17
CA TYR A 236 1.02 8.94 -5.30
C TYR A 236 1.92 7.96 -4.56
N MET A 237 1.98 8.08 -3.23
CA MET A 237 2.86 7.24 -2.42
C MET A 237 2.08 6.19 -1.64
N ILE A 238 2.55 4.94 -1.73
CA ILE A 238 2.04 3.81 -0.94
C ILE A 238 3.19 3.25 -0.11
N VAL A 239 2.96 3.09 1.19
CA VAL A 239 3.85 2.34 2.08
C VAL A 239 3.23 0.99 2.33
N LEU A 240 3.87 -0.07 1.87
CA LEU A 240 3.42 -1.45 2.02
C LEU A 240 4.26 -2.17 3.09
N LEU A 241 3.61 -2.52 4.20
CA LEU A 241 4.24 -3.20 5.33
C LEU A 241 3.80 -4.66 5.38
N ILE A 242 4.74 -5.59 5.22
CA ILE A 242 4.46 -7.04 5.21
C ILE A 242 5.15 -7.72 6.38
N ASP A 243 4.37 -8.42 7.19
CA ASP A 243 4.84 -9.17 8.36
C ASP A 243 5.53 -8.25 9.38
N GLU A 244 5.08 -6.99 9.47
CA GLU A 244 5.54 -6.04 10.47
C GLU A 244 4.64 -6.02 11.72
N ARG A 245 5.10 -5.39 12.78
CA ARG A 245 4.37 -5.31 14.05
C ARG A 245 3.28 -4.26 13.98
N PRO A 246 2.11 -4.47 14.63
CA PRO A 246 1.01 -3.48 14.64
C PRO A 246 1.44 -2.10 15.15
N GLU A 247 2.30 -2.02 16.17
CA GLU A 247 2.82 -0.76 16.69
C GLU A 247 3.70 -0.03 15.67
N GLU A 248 4.49 -0.75 14.84
CA GLU A 248 5.32 -0.16 13.78
C GLU A 248 4.44 0.34 12.62
N VAL A 249 3.35 -0.36 12.32
CA VAL A 249 2.34 0.08 11.34
C VAL A 249 1.70 1.38 11.78
N THR A 250 1.25 1.47 13.03
CA THR A 250 0.63 2.67 13.59
C THR A 250 1.61 3.86 13.59
N ASP A 251 2.86 3.61 13.98
CA ASP A 251 3.90 4.63 13.99
C ASP A 251 4.22 5.14 12.57
N MET A 252 4.27 4.25 11.58
CA MET A 252 4.44 4.62 10.18
C MET A 252 3.26 5.46 9.69
N ALA A 253 2.03 5.02 9.91
CA ALA A 253 0.81 5.71 9.48
C ALA A 253 0.67 7.13 10.07
N ARG A 254 1.21 7.36 11.28
CA ARG A 254 1.23 8.68 11.91
C ARG A 254 2.38 9.57 11.46
N SER A 255 3.46 8.97 10.97
CA SER A 255 4.72 9.66 10.69
C SER A 255 4.92 10.02 9.23
N VAL A 256 4.18 9.39 8.29
CA VAL A 256 4.34 9.62 6.85
C VAL A 256 3.07 10.15 6.20
N LYS A 257 3.22 11.00 5.19
CA LYS A 257 2.12 11.54 4.37
C LYS A 257 1.90 10.63 3.15
N ALA A 258 1.45 9.40 3.39
CA ALA A 258 1.26 8.38 2.35
C ALA A 258 0.08 7.48 2.69
N GLU A 259 -0.40 6.73 1.71
CA GLU A 259 -1.29 5.61 1.96
C GLU A 259 -0.49 4.47 2.60
N VAL A 260 -0.82 4.10 3.84
CA VAL A 260 -0.15 2.99 4.54
C VAL A 260 -1.04 1.76 4.51
N VAL A 261 -0.55 0.72 3.87
CA VAL A 261 -1.22 -0.58 3.73
C VAL A 261 -0.36 -1.63 4.43
N ALA A 262 -0.97 -2.42 5.28
CA ALA A 262 -0.22 -3.38 6.08
C ALA A 262 -0.88 -4.76 6.12
N SER A 263 -0.05 -5.78 6.29
CA SER A 263 -0.45 -7.11 6.72
C SER A 263 0.53 -7.54 7.81
N THR A 264 0.05 -7.60 9.05
CA THR A 264 0.85 -7.77 10.26
C THR A 264 1.28 -9.23 10.46
N PHE A 265 2.26 -9.45 11.33
CA PHE A 265 2.90 -10.77 11.53
C PHE A 265 1.96 -11.87 12.03
N ASP A 266 0.83 -11.51 12.60
CA ASP A 266 -0.23 -12.44 13.10
C ASP A 266 -1.17 -12.92 11.99
N GLU A 267 -1.03 -12.38 10.77
CA GLU A 267 -1.87 -12.73 9.64
C GLU A 267 -1.27 -13.89 8.81
N PRO A 268 -2.10 -14.68 8.12
CA PRO A 268 -1.62 -15.78 7.28
C PRO A 268 -0.89 -15.27 6.02
N ALA A 269 0.00 -16.13 5.48
CA ALA A 269 0.82 -15.77 4.31
C ALA A 269 -0.02 -15.43 3.06
N GLU A 270 -1.17 -16.06 2.88
CA GLU A 270 -2.12 -15.78 1.79
C GLU A 270 -2.60 -14.32 1.83
N ARG A 271 -2.79 -13.76 3.04
CA ARG A 271 -3.19 -12.38 3.23
C ARG A 271 -2.07 -11.41 2.84
N HIS A 272 -0.83 -11.70 3.22
CA HIS A 272 0.34 -10.92 2.79
C HIS A 272 0.42 -10.85 1.26
N VAL A 273 0.26 -11.98 0.59
CA VAL A 273 0.28 -12.09 -0.87
C VAL A 273 -0.89 -11.33 -1.51
N LYS A 274 -2.10 -11.46 -0.94
CA LYS A 274 -3.31 -10.79 -1.47
C LYS A 274 -3.17 -9.27 -1.39
N VAL A 275 -2.78 -8.75 -0.24
CA VAL A 275 -2.58 -7.30 -0.02
C VAL A 275 -1.51 -6.76 -0.97
N ALA A 276 -0.36 -7.43 -1.08
CA ALA A 276 0.69 -7.00 -1.98
C ALA A 276 0.25 -6.99 -3.46
N ASN A 277 -0.50 -8.01 -3.89
CA ASN A 277 -1.04 -8.04 -5.26
C ASN A 277 -2.01 -6.89 -5.52
N MET A 278 -2.90 -6.55 -4.58
CA MET A 278 -3.83 -5.43 -4.71
C MET A 278 -3.10 -4.11 -4.85
N VAL A 279 -2.08 -3.86 -4.01
CA VAL A 279 -1.25 -2.66 -4.07
C VAL A 279 -0.54 -2.56 -5.43
N LEU A 280 0.04 -3.66 -5.93
CA LEU A 280 0.71 -3.67 -7.23
C LEU A 280 -0.26 -3.38 -8.38
N GLU A 281 -1.43 -4.02 -8.39
CA GLU A 281 -2.42 -3.80 -9.46
C GLU A 281 -2.97 -2.37 -9.40
N LYS A 282 -3.21 -1.81 -8.21
CA LYS A 282 -3.57 -0.40 -8.05
C LYS A 282 -2.50 0.51 -8.64
N ALA A 283 -1.24 0.31 -8.26
CA ALA A 283 -0.13 1.11 -8.77
C ALA A 283 -0.03 1.06 -10.30
N LYS A 284 -0.14 -0.13 -10.91
CA LYS A 284 -0.15 -0.28 -12.36
C LYS A 284 -1.30 0.48 -13.03
N ARG A 285 -2.53 0.40 -12.47
CA ARG A 285 -3.70 1.13 -13.02
C ARG A 285 -3.50 2.63 -12.97
N MET A 286 -2.88 3.13 -11.91
CA MET A 286 -2.57 4.56 -11.79
C MET A 286 -1.52 5.00 -12.82
N VAL A 287 -0.45 4.21 -13.03
CA VAL A 287 0.56 4.49 -14.05
C VAL A 287 -0.04 4.48 -15.46
N GLU A 288 -0.96 3.57 -15.78
CA GLU A 288 -1.70 3.57 -17.05
C GLU A 288 -2.47 4.87 -17.29
N CYS A 289 -2.79 5.60 -16.22
CA CYS A 289 -3.46 6.90 -16.27
C CYS A 289 -2.48 8.09 -16.27
N GLY A 290 -1.18 7.83 -16.36
CA GLY A 290 -0.13 8.83 -16.41
C GLY A 290 0.27 9.40 -15.05
N HIS A 291 0.00 8.69 -13.95
CA HIS A 291 0.43 9.10 -12.61
C HIS A 291 1.79 8.52 -12.25
N ASP A 292 2.57 9.29 -11.50
CA ASP A 292 3.80 8.81 -10.86
C ASP A 292 3.45 8.17 -9.53
N VAL A 293 3.85 6.91 -9.35
CA VAL A 293 3.55 6.12 -8.16
C VAL A 293 4.85 5.64 -7.50
N VAL A 294 4.94 5.81 -6.19
CA VAL A 294 6.05 5.29 -5.37
C VAL A 294 5.51 4.26 -4.39
N ILE A 295 6.07 3.06 -4.41
CA ILE A 295 5.83 2.03 -3.40
C ILE A 295 7.08 1.89 -2.52
N LEU A 296 6.92 2.14 -1.23
CA LEU A 296 7.91 1.80 -0.22
C LEU A 296 7.53 0.48 0.43
N LEU A 297 8.29 -0.58 0.15
CA LEU A 297 7.98 -1.93 0.63
C LEU A 297 8.90 -2.34 1.79
N ASP A 298 8.34 -2.58 2.94
CA ASP A 298 9.03 -3.14 4.09
C ASP A 298 8.37 -4.45 4.55
N SER A 299 8.89 -5.64 4.21
CA SER A 299 10.10 -5.92 3.44
C SER A 299 9.85 -6.92 2.30
N ILE A 300 10.67 -6.83 1.26
CA ILE A 300 10.60 -7.77 0.13
C ILE A 300 11.01 -9.18 0.55
N THR A 301 11.92 -9.31 1.52
CA THR A 301 12.34 -10.60 2.07
C THR A 301 11.17 -11.34 2.70
N ARG A 302 10.35 -10.65 3.49
CA ARG A 302 9.17 -11.23 4.14
C ARG A 302 8.07 -11.52 3.13
N LEU A 303 7.87 -10.64 2.14
CA LEU A 303 6.95 -10.90 1.03
C LEU A 303 7.35 -12.16 0.25
N ALA A 304 8.64 -12.33 -0.06
CA ALA A 304 9.15 -13.53 -0.74
C ALA A 304 8.96 -14.80 0.09
N ARG A 305 9.12 -14.73 1.41
CA ARG A 305 8.82 -15.84 2.32
C ARG A 305 7.32 -16.20 2.28
N ALA A 306 6.43 -15.22 2.29
CA ALA A 306 4.99 -15.45 2.18
C ALA A 306 4.63 -16.15 0.87
N TYR A 307 5.21 -15.70 -0.26
CA TYR A 307 5.03 -16.38 -1.54
C TYR A 307 5.56 -17.83 -1.52
N ASN A 308 6.70 -18.07 -0.86
CA ASN A 308 7.26 -19.42 -0.72
C ASN A 308 6.34 -20.34 0.09
N THR A 309 5.65 -19.80 1.08
CA THR A 309 4.68 -20.57 1.89
C THR A 309 3.41 -20.90 1.10
N VAL A 310 2.91 -19.96 0.30
CA VAL A 310 1.64 -20.10 -0.44
C VAL A 310 1.81 -20.89 -1.75
N GLN A 311 3.01 -20.88 -2.32
CA GLN A 311 3.26 -21.56 -3.60
C GLN A 311 3.15 -23.09 -3.44
N PRO A 312 2.39 -23.78 -4.33
CA PRO A 312 2.42 -25.25 -4.37
C PRO A 312 3.84 -25.77 -4.61
N ALA A 313 4.23 -26.78 -3.87
CA ALA A 313 5.56 -27.36 -3.96
C ALA A 313 5.85 -27.87 -5.38
N SER A 314 6.92 -27.37 -6.02
CA SER A 314 7.34 -27.79 -7.36
C SER A 314 8.15 -29.10 -7.35
N GLY A 315 8.56 -29.57 -6.16
CA GLY A 315 9.49 -30.67 -5.97
C GLY A 315 10.97 -30.30 -6.24
N LYS A 316 11.25 -29.06 -6.63
CA LYS A 316 12.60 -28.52 -6.84
C LYS A 316 12.87 -27.43 -5.83
N VAL A 317 13.71 -27.72 -4.84
CA VAL A 317 14.03 -26.79 -3.75
C VAL A 317 15.45 -26.27 -3.94
N LEU A 318 15.61 -24.95 -3.94
CA LEU A 318 16.89 -24.25 -3.93
C LEU A 318 17.51 -24.33 -2.51
N SER A 319 18.77 -23.89 -2.37
CA SER A 319 19.41 -23.75 -1.06
C SER A 319 18.55 -22.88 -0.14
N GLY A 320 18.57 -23.15 1.16
CA GLY A 320 17.76 -22.40 2.13
C GLY A 320 16.25 -22.72 2.16
N GLY A 321 15.78 -23.77 1.47
CA GLY A 321 14.39 -24.18 1.51
C GLY A 321 13.43 -23.34 0.65
N VAL A 322 13.95 -22.65 -0.35
CA VAL A 322 13.15 -21.86 -1.30
C VAL A 322 12.71 -22.74 -2.46
N ASP A 323 11.41 -22.81 -2.74
CA ASP A 323 10.90 -23.48 -3.95
C ASP A 323 11.36 -22.71 -5.21
N ALA A 324 11.77 -23.46 -6.24
CA ALA A 324 12.32 -22.86 -7.47
C ALA A 324 11.37 -21.85 -8.14
N ASN A 325 10.05 -22.04 -7.99
CA ASN A 325 9.03 -21.16 -8.58
C ASN A 325 8.56 -20.05 -7.64
N ALA A 326 8.91 -20.11 -6.34
CA ALA A 326 8.37 -19.20 -5.33
C ALA A 326 8.78 -17.74 -5.55
N LEU A 327 9.98 -17.51 -6.07
CA LEU A 327 10.51 -16.15 -6.27
C LEU A 327 10.04 -15.48 -7.57
N HIS A 328 9.37 -16.19 -8.46
CA HIS A 328 8.93 -15.63 -9.74
C HIS A 328 7.93 -14.47 -9.55
N LYS A 329 6.89 -14.65 -8.72
CA LYS A 329 5.89 -13.62 -8.47
C LYS A 329 6.45 -12.39 -7.74
N PRO A 330 7.21 -12.52 -6.62
CA PRO A 330 7.82 -11.35 -5.98
C PRO A 330 8.88 -10.65 -6.85
N LYS A 331 9.60 -11.37 -7.72
CA LYS A 331 10.45 -10.76 -8.75
C LYS A 331 9.65 -9.93 -9.74
N ARG A 332 8.50 -10.44 -10.19
CA ARG A 332 7.59 -9.66 -11.06
C ARG A 332 7.03 -8.44 -10.36
N PHE A 333 6.74 -8.53 -9.07
CA PHE A 333 6.35 -7.39 -8.25
C PHE A 333 7.44 -6.30 -8.31
N PHE A 334 8.65 -6.62 -7.89
CA PHE A 334 9.75 -5.67 -7.86
C PHE A 334 10.18 -5.21 -9.26
N GLY A 335 10.18 -6.12 -10.22
CA GLY A 335 10.51 -5.85 -11.62
C GLY A 335 9.46 -5.02 -12.37
N ALA A 336 8.29 -4.78 -11.77
CA ALA A 336 7.28 -3.90 -12.34
C ALA A 336 7.72 -2.42 -12.33
N ALA A 337 8.62 -2.03 -11.42
CA ALA A 337 9.12 -0.67 -11.35
C ALA A 337 9.81 -0.27 -12.65
N ARG A 338 9.33 0.82 -13.26
CA ARG A 338 9.83 1.39 -14.51
C ARG A 338 9.37 2.83 -14.69
N ASN A 339 10.15 3.61 -15.39
CA ASN A 339 9.70 4.85 -16.01
C ASN A 339 9.10 4.53 -17.38
N THR A 340 8.15 5.32 -17.88
CA THR A 340 7.49 5.08 -19.16
C THR A 340 7.58 6.30 -20.09
N GLU A 341 7.61 6.04 -21.41
CA GLU A 341 7.68 7.09 -22.43
C GLU A 341 6.36 7.88 -22.52
N GLU A 342 5.22 7.21 -22.30
CA GLU A 342 3.89 7.76 -22.48
C GLU A 342 3.44 8.70 -21.34
N LYS A 343 4.15 8.80 -20.27
CA LYS A 343 3.91 9.45 -18.97
C LYS A 343 3.49 8.44 -17.88
N GLY A 344 3.86 8.80 -16.67
CA GLY A 344 3.68 8.00 -15.47
C GLY A 344 4.86 7.07 -15.22
N SER A 345 5.12 6.83 -13.97
CA SER A 345 6.21 5.97 -13.53
C SER A 345 5.80 5.12 -12.33
N LEU A 346 6.40 3.96 -12.20
CA LEU A 346 6.31 3.13 -10.99
C LEU A 346 7.70 3.01 -10.38
N THR A 347 7.88 3.60 -9.22
CA THR A 347 9.11 3.47 -8.42
C THR A 347 8.86 2.52 -7.26
N ILE A 348 9.74 1.55 -7.05
CA ILE A 348 9.65 0.63 -5.90
C ILE A 348 10.96 0.68 -5.13
N ILE A 349 10.90 1.12 -3.88
CA ILE A 349 12.01 1.08 -2.93
C ILE A 349 11.68 0.03 -1.88
N ALA A 350 12.40 -1.09 -1.90
CA ALA A 350 12.13 -2.21 -1.03
C ALA A 350 13.27 -2.44 -0.03
N THR A 351 12.92 -2.80 1.21
CA THR A 351 13.94 -3.24 2.16
C THR A 351 14.22 -4.73 1.97
N ALA A 352 15.49 -5.09 1.91
CA ALA A 352 15.97 -6.47 1.91
C ALA A 352 16.70 -6.76 3.21
N LEU A 353 16.33 -7.84 3.88
CA LEU A 353 16.94 -8.25 5.14
C LEU A 353 18.13 -9.20 4.88
N ILE A 354 19.26 -8.88 5.45
CA ILE A 354 20.47 -9.72 5.41
C ILE A 354 21.00 -10.00 6.82
N ASP A 355 21.89 -10.98 6.95
CA ASP A 355 22.52 -11.39 8.22
C ASP A 355 21.49 -11.71 9.33
N THR A 356 20.37 -12.28 8.94
CA THR A 356 19.32 -12.74 9.87
C THR A 356 19.62 -14.12 10.47
N GLY A 357 20.67 -14.79 9.99
CA GLY A 357 20.99 -16.19 10.31
C GLY A 357 20.17 -17.21 9.50
N SER A 358 19.34 -16.76 8.56
CA SER A 358 18.54 -17.60 7.68
C SER A 358 19.15 -17.70 6.28
N LYS A 359 19.50 -18.92 5.85
CA LYS A 359 19.97 -19.17 4.47
C LYS A 359 18.92 -18.81 3.40
N MET A 360 17.64 -18.87 3.78
CA MET A 360 16.54 -18.45 2.90
C MET A 360 16.66 -16.97 2.53
N ASP A 361 16.96 -16.11 3.50
CA ASP A 361 17.05 -14.66 3.28
C ASP A 361 18.25 -14.31 2.39
N GLU A 362 19.38 -15.04 2.54
CA GLU A 362 20.54 -14.88 1.68
C GLU A 362 20.20 -15.20 0.21
N VAL A 363 19.52 -16.32 -0.03
CA VAL A 363 19.07 -16.71 -1.37
C VAL A 363 18.10 -15.69 -1.94
N ILE A 364 17.12 -15.25 -1.15
CA ILE A 364 16.15 -14.21 -1.55
C ILE A 364 16.89 -12.93 -1.94
N PHE A 365 17.82 -12.45 -1.09
CA PHE A 365 18.59 -11.25 -1.36
C PHE A 365 19.38 -11.34 -2.68
N GLU A 366 20.14 -12.41 -2.91
CA GLU A 366 20.94 -12.58 -4.14
C GLU A 366 20.04 -12.57 -5.39
N GLU A 367 18.85 -13.16 -5.31
CA GLU A 367 17.90 -13.19 -6.40
C GLU A 367 17.30 -11.81 -6.73
N PHE A 368 17.13 -10.92 -5.73
CA PHE A 368 16.63 -9.56 -5.92
C PHE A 368 17.73 -8.56 -6.28
N LYS A 369 18.96 -8.77 -5.82
CA LYS A 369 20.11 -7.92 -6.14
C LYS A 369 20.30 -7.80 -7.66
N GLY A 370 20.14 -8.91 -8.39
CA GLY A 370 20.21 -8.91 -9.85
C GLY A 370 19.06 -8.16 -10.56
N THR A 371 17.94 -7.96 -9.89
CA THR A 371 16.75 -7.29 -10.45
C THR A 371 16.76 -5.77 -10.21
N GLY A 372 17.37 -5.33 -9.11
CA GLY A 372 17.48 -3.92 -8.72
C GLY A 372 18.41 -3.11 -9.61
N ASN A 373 18.22 -1.80 -9.66
CA ASN A 373 19.10 -0.84 -10.31
C ASN A 373 19.61 0.27 -9.35
N MET A 374 19.30 0.15 -8.06
CA MET A 374 19.83 0.98 -6.98
C MET A 374 19.97 0.12 -5.74
N GLU A 375 21.09 0.23 -5.04
CA GLU A 375 21.37 -0.47 -3.79
C GLU A 375 21.89 0.53 -2.75
N LEU A 376 21.24 0.58 -1.61
CA LEU A 376 21.65 1.35 -0.44
C LEU A 376 21.92 0.36 0.71
N GLN A 377 23.17 0.17 1.06
CA GLN A 377 23.54 -0.79 2.10
C GLN A 377 23.70 -0.12 3.45
N LEU A 378 23.05 -0.69 4.49
CA LEU A 378 23.22 -0.28 5.87
C LEU A 378 24.26 -1.18 6.57
N ASP A 379 25.16 -0.58 7.36
CA ASP A 379 26.21 -1.28 8.10
C ASP A 379 25.93 -1.32 9.60
N ARG A 380 25.91 -2.52 10.16
CA ARG A 380 25.73 -2.76 11.59
C ARG A 380 26.88 -2.21 12.43
N LYS A 381 28.10 -2.14 11.89
CA LYS A 381 29.27 -1.58 12.61
C LYS A 381 29.08 -0.10 12.91
N LEU A 382 28.52 0.66 11.96
CA LEU A 382 28.18 2.07 12.14
C LEU A 382 27.03 2.23 13.15
N SER A 383 25.98 1.43 13.04
CA SER A 383 24.87 1.42 13.98
C SER A 383 25.31 1.09 15.40
N ASN A 384 26.22 0.13 15.60
CA ASN A 384 26.79 -0.21 16.90
C ASN A 384 27.58 0.96 17.52
N LYS A 385 28.18 1.80 16.68
CA LYS A 385 28.86 3.05 17.09
C LYS A 385 27.88 4.22 17.25
N ARG A 386 26.56 3.99 17.08
CA ARG A 386 25.49 5.01 17.10
C ARG A 386 25.66 6.11 16.05
N VAL A 387 26.30 5.78 14.91
CA VAL A 387 26.38 6.65 13.74
C VAL A 387 25.17 6.39 12.87
N TYR A 388 24.33 7.42 12.67
CA TYR A 388 23.13 7.34 11.85
C TYR A 388 23.08 8.52 10.87
N PRO A 389 22.60 8.29 9.61
CA PRO A 389 22.24 6.98 9.05
C PRO A 389 23.45 6.07 8.91
N ALA A 390 23.25 4.79 9.22
CA ALA A 390 24.33 3.79 9.21
C ALA A 390 24.59 3.26 7.79
N VAL A 391 24.83 4.14 6.83
CA VAL A 391 24.99 3.81 5.41
C VAL A 391 26.46 3.49 5.10
N ASP A 392 26.68 2.36 4.45
CA ASP A 392 27.95 2.04 3.80
C ASP A 392 27.94 2.63 2.37
N VAL A 393 28.59 3.76 2.21
CA VAL A 393 28.63 4.49 0.93
C VAL A 393 29.48 3.77 -0.14
N ILE A 394 30.41 2.89 0.28
CA ILE A 394 31.27 2.15 -0.66
C ILE A 394 30.46 1.04 -1.36
N SER A 395 29.59 0.40 -0.60
CA SER A 395 28.77 -0.70 -1.11
C SER A 395 27.42 -0.23 -1.69
N SER A 396 27.16 1.09 -1.71
CA SER A 396 25.94 1.69 -2.19
C SER A 396 26.13 2.36 -3.55
N GLY A 397 25.06 2.41 -4.37
CA GLY A 397 25.12 3.11 -5.66
C GLY A 397 23.86 2.93 -6.49
N THR A 398 23.70 3.76 -7.51
CA THR A 398 22.62 3.72 -8.49
C THR A 398 23.18 3.45 -9.88
N ARG A 399 22.59 2.50 -10.62
CA ARG A 399 22.97 2.26 -12.01
C ARG A 399 22.47 3.42 -12.87
N ARG A 400 23.32 3.86 -13.81
CA ARG A 400 23.03 5.01 -14.68
C ARG A 400 22.73 6.27 -13.89
N GLU A 401 23.45 6.49 -12.81
CA GLU A 401 23.40 7.74 -12.03
C GLU A 401 23.73 8.98 -12.88
N ASP A 402 24.48 8.79 -13.99
CA ASP A 402 24.75 9.81 -15.01
C ASP A 402 23.49 10.45 -15.60
N LEU A 403 22.34 9.77 -15.57
CA LEU A 403 21.06 10.30 -16.02
C LEU A 403 20.32 11.12 -14.94
N LEU A 404 20.75 11.00 -13.67
CA LEU A 404 20.10 11.61 -12.51
C LEU A 404 20.95 12.72 -11.87
N LEU A 405 22.25 12.71 -12.09
CA LEU A 405 23.20 13.70 -11.60
C LEU A 405 23.52 14.67 -12.76
N THR A 406 23.06 15.88 -12.67
CA THR A 406 23.39 16.99 -13.60
C THR A 406 24.40 17.92 -12.97
#